data_1771f2bf306349474526429c08eca7a4
#
_entry.id   1771f2bf306349474526429c08eca7a4
#
_cell.length_a   1.000
_cell.length_b   1.000
_cell.length_c   1.000
_cell.angle_alpha   90.00
_cell.angle_beta   90.00
_cell.angle_gamma   90.00
#
_symmetry.space_group_name_H-M   'P 1'
#
loop_
_entity.id
_entity.type
_entity.pdbx_description
1 polymer ?
#
loop_
_entity_poly.entity_id
_entity_poly.type
_entity_poly.pdbx_seq_one_letter_code
_entity_poly.pdbx_strand_id
1 'polypeptide(L)'
;QVHGELSYIYIFSSMAVFLLIIAAINYINLTTAKASSRAKEIGLRKVVGAFKTQLIFQFLTESLVITLLSMLLSIAAIDLCLPFFNSITGKNFDLTFNTIGEYMPSLLLITLLIGAIAGSYPAFYLTAFKPSEVLKGKIRSGFKNSKLRNSLVVFQFVFAITLIIATI
;
A
#
# COMPACT_ATOMS: atom_id res chain seq x y z
N GLN A 1 9.69 -33.83 11.73
CA GLN A 1 9.37 -33.27 10.39
C GLN A 1 8.35 -32.10 10.46
N VAL A 2 7.34 -32.16 11.35
CA VAL A 2 6.31 -31.10 11.48
C VAL A 2 6.88 -29.74 11.89
N HIS A 3 7.94 -29.69 12.69
CA HIS A 3 8.55 -28.42 13.12
C HIS A 3 9.25 -27.67 12.00
N GLY A 4 9.80 -28.37 11.00
CA GLY A 4 10.41 -27.73 9.83
C GLY A 4 9.38 -27.02 8.93
N GLU A 5 8.23 -27.63 8.71
CA GLU A 5 7.18 -27.05 7.85
C GLU A 5 6.56 -25.80 8.47
N LEU A 6 6.33 -25.79 9.79
CA LEU A 6 5.82 -24.60 10.49
C LEU A 6 6.81 -23.43 10.42
N SER A 7 8.12 -23.70 10.54
CA SER A 7 9.14 -22.66 10.44
C SER A 7 9.16 -21.99 9.08
N TYR A 8 9.01 -22.74 8.00
CA TYR A 8 8.90 -22.16 6.65
C TYR A 8 7.65 -21.28 6.50
N ILE A 9 6.49 -21.70 7.03
CA ILE A 9 5.27 -20.90 6.99
C ILE A 9 5.49 -19.57 7.71
N TYR A 10 6.08 -19.55 8.89
CA TYR A 10 6.36 -18.31 9.62
C TYR A 10 7.34 -17.40 8.88
N ILE A 11 8.39 -17.96 8.28
CA ILE A 11 9.38 -17.21 7.52
C ILE A 11 8.71 -16.55 6.30
N PHE A 12 8.01 -17.33 5.47
CA PHE A 12 7.36 -16.78 4.27
C PHE A 12 6.23 -15.81 4.60
N SER A 13 5.44 -16.07 5.65
CA SER A 13 4.40 -15.14 6.09
C SER A 13 4.97 -13.83 6.61
N SER A 14 6.07 -13.87 7.37
CA SER A 14 6.74 -12.66 7.83
C SER A 14 7.30 -11.86 6.66
N MET A 15 7.94 -12.51 5.69
CA MET A 15 8.42 -11.85 4.47
C MET A 15 7.27 -11.19 3.69
N ALA A 16 6.14 -11.87 3.53
CA ALA A 16 4.97 -11.32 2.86
C ALA A 16 4.44 -10.06 3.57
N VAL A 17 4.31 -10.09 4.90
CA VAL A 17 3.91 -8.94 5.71
C VAL A 17 4.88 -7.77 5.54
N PHE A 18 6.19 -8.03 5.56
CA PHE A 18 7.19 -6.97 5.34
C PHE A 18 7.09 -6.36 3.95
N LEU A 19 6.92 -7.15 2.90
CA LEU A 19 6.73 -6.65 1.54
C LEU A 19 5.47 -5.79 1.42
N LEU A 20 4.38 -6.18 2.08
CA LEU A 20 3.15 -5.38 2.13
C LEU A 20 3.36 -4.05 2.86
N ILE A 21 4.09 -4.04 3.97
CA ILE A 21 4.44 -2.80 4.70
C ILE A 21 5.28 -1.89 3.80
N ILE A 22 6.29 -2.42 3.11
CA ILE A 22 7.12 -1.66 2.16
C ILE A 22 6.27 -1.05 1.05
N ALA A 23 5.36 -1.83 0.47
CA ALA A 23 4.45 -1.35 -0.58
C ALA A 23 3.53 -0.23 -0.07
N ALA A 24 2.95 -0.38 1.13
CA ALA A 24 2.12 0.63 1.77
C ALA A 24 2.90 1.92 2.04
N ILE A 25 4.13 1.82 2.56
CA ILE A 25 5.03 2.96 2.80
C ILE A 25 5.32 3.67 1.47
N ASN A 26 5.63 2.94 0.41
CA ASN A 26 5.91 3.51 -0.90
C ASN A 26 4.70 4.26 -1.46
N TYR A 27 3.51 3.69 -1.34
CA TYR A 27 2.25 4.35 -1.72
C TYR A 27 2.03 5.66 -0.94
N ILE A 28 2.21 5.65 0.38
CA ILE A 28 2.09 6.83 1.25
C ILE A 28 3.10 7.90 0.82
N ASN A 29 4.36 7.52 0.57
CA ASN A 29 5.41 8.42 0.15
C ASN A 29 5.09 9.09 -1.20
N LEU A 30 4.65 8.30 -2.18
CA LEU A 30 4.31 8.80 -3.51
C LEU A 30 3.09 9.74 -3.48
N THR A 31 2.05 9.36 -2.74
CA THR A 31 0.84 10.18 -2.59
C THR A 31 1.13 11.48 -1.86
N THR A 32 1.98 11.42 -0.82
CA THR A 32 2.39 12.61 -0.07
C THR A 32 3.33 13.52 -0.88
N ALA A 33 4.17 12.96 -1.74
CA ALA A 33 5.02 13.76 -2.63
C ALA A 33 4.21 14.61 -3.61
N LYS A 34 3.05 14.13 -4.05
CA LYS A 34 2.07 14.87 -4.88
C LYS A 34 1.19 15.82 -4.07
N ALA A 35 1.38 15.92 -2.76
CA ALA A 35 0.51 16.67 -1.87
C ALA A 35 0.42 18.16 -2.20
N SER A 36 1.49 18.79 -2.69
CA SER A 36 1.50 20.23 -3.00
C SER A 36 0.56 20.59 -4.16
N SER A 37 0.48 19.76 -5.18
CA SER A 37 -0.47 19.98 -6.31
C SER A 37 -1.90 19.67 -5.89
N ARG A 38 -2.13 18.56 -5.19
CA ARG A 38 -3.45 18.18 -4.67
C ARG A 38 -3.97 19.15 -3.59
N ALA A 39 -3.06 19.74 -2.78
CA ALA A 39 -3.47 20.72 -1.77
C ALA A 39 -4.15 21.94 -2.37
N LYS A 40 -3.70 22.44 -3.53
CA LYS A 40 -4.36 23.56 -4.24
C LYS A 40 -5.78 23.19 -4.67
N GLU A 41 -5.96 22.03 -5.27
CA GLU A 41 -7.26 21.51 -5.68
C GLU A 41 -8.21 21.38 -4.47
N ILE A 42 -7.75 20.77 -3.39
CA ILE A 42 -8.51 20.59 -2.15
C ILE A 42 -8.87 21.93 -1.52
N GLY A 43 -7.91 22.88 -1.51
CA GLY A 43 -8.14 24.23 -1.03
C GLY A 43 -9.26 24.93 -1.79
N LEU A 44 -9.25 24.82 -3.11
CA LEU A 44 -10.28 25.38 -3.98
C LEU A 44 -11.65 24.71 -3.71
N ARG A 45 -11.72 23.40 -3.66
CA ARG A 45 -12.96 22.65 -3.37
C ARG A 45 -13.57 23.04 -2.02
N LYS A 46 -12.73 23.25 -0.99
CA LYS A 46 -13.20 23.72 0.32
C LYS A 46 -13.75 25.13 0.29
N VAL A 47 -13.17 26.05 -0.52
CA VAL A 47 -13.69 27.39 -0.70
C VAL A 47 -15.08 27.37 -1.36
N VAL A 48 -15.30 26.44 -2.29
CA VAL A 48 -16.59 26.23 -2.96
C VAL A 48 -17.59 25.46 -2.09
N GLY A 49 -17.21 25.05 -0.87
CA GLY A 49 -18.12 24.45 0.11
C GLY A 49 -18.01 22.94 0.31
N ALA A 50 -16.97 22.28 -0.23
CA ALA A 50 -16.77 20.85 0.01
C ALA A 50 -16.45 20.55 1.49
N PHE A 51 -17.18 19.60 2.08
CA PHE A 51 -16.93 19.16 3.45
C PHE A 51 -15.66 18.30 3.54
N LYS A 52 -14.96 18.43 4.65
CA LYS A 52 -13.74 17.65 4.93
C LYS A 52 -13.97 16.14 4.82
N THR A 53 -15.10 15.66 5.31
CA THR A 53 -15.50 14.25 5.28
C THR A 53 -15.64 13.71 3.85
N GLN A 54 -16.24 14.48 2.94
CA GLN A 54 -16.37 14.11 1.54
C GLN A 54 -14.99 13.90 0.89
N LEU A 55 -14.06 14.81 1.16
CA LEU A 55 -12.70 14.69 0.64
C LEU A 55 -11.94 13.48 1.22
N ILE A 56 -12.13 13.19 2.53
CA ILE A 56 -11.56 11.99 3.15
C ILE A 56 -12.10 10.72 2.48
N PHE A 57 -13.42 10.61 2.33
CA PHE A 57 -14.03 9.47 1.66
C PHE A 57 -13.55 9.32 0.21
N GLN A 58 -13.39 10.42 -0.52
CA GLN A 58 -12.87 10.39 -1.88
C GLN A 58 -11.46 9.78 -1.94
N PHE A 59 -10.54 10.20 -1.05
CA PHE A 59 -9.17 9.66 -1.02
C PHE A 59 -9.13 8.20 -0.55
N LEU A 60 -9.97 7.84 0.41
CA LEU A 60 -10.09 6.44 0.84
C LEU A 60 -10.60 5.56 -0.30
N THR A 61 -11.64 6.00 -1.02
CA THR A 61 -12.17 5.26 -2.17
C THR A 61 -11.12 5.15 -3.29
N GLU A 62 -10.38 6.21 -3.58
CA GLU A 62 -9.28 6.18 -4.57
C GLU A 62 -8.24 5.10 -4.17
N SER A 63 -7.85 5.06 -2.91
CA SER A 63 -6.91 4.06 -2.40
C SER A 63 -7.46 2.63 -2.46
N LEU A 64 -8.72 2.44 -2.09
CA LEU A 64 -9.38 1.14 -2.15
C LEU A 64 -9.49 0.63 -3.59
N VAL A 65 -9.84 1.49 -4.55
CA VAL A 65 -9.89 1.12 -5.97
C VAL A 65 -8.51 0.70 -6.46
N ILE A 66 -7.46 1.45 -6.13
CA ILE A 66 -6.08 1.11 -6.52
C ILE A 66 -5.66 -0.23 -5.93
N THR A 67 -5.94 -0.49 -4.65
CA THR A 67 -5.56 -1.76 -4.01
C THR A 67 -6.36 -2.94 -4.56
N LEU A 68 -7.64 -2.77 -4.88
CA LEU A 68 -8.44 -3.81 -5.54
C LEU A 68 -7.92 -4.13 -6.94
N LEU A 69 -7.59 -3.11 -7.75
CA LEU A 69 -6.97 -3.32 -9.06
C LEU A 69 -5.62 -4.03 -8.93
N SER A 70 -4.82 -3.66 -7.93
CA SER A 70 -3.54 -4.32 -7.65
C SER A 70 -3.73 -5.79 -7.27
N MET A 71 -4.76 -6.11 -6.48
CA MET A 71 -5.11 -7.50 -6.15
C MET A 71 -5.46 -8.32 -7.40
N LEU A 72 -6.29 -7.77 -8.29
CA LEU A 72 -6.66 -8.45 -9.55
C LEU A 72 -5.44 -8.69 -10.44
N LEU A 73 -4.58 -7.68 -10.59
CA LEU A 73 -3.33 -7.81 -11.33
C LEU A 73 -2.36 -8.81 -10.69
N SER A 74 -2.33 -8.89 -9.36
CA SER A 74 -1.51 -9.86 -8.64
C SER A 74 -1.98 -11.29 -8.89
N ILE A 75 -3.29 -11.55 -8.88
CA ILE A 75 -3.86 -12.86 -9.19
C ILE A 75 -3.46 -13.27 -10.63
N ALA A 76 -3.63 -12.37 -11.59
CA ALA A 76 -3.23 -12.63 -12.98
C ALA A 76 -1.72 -12.88 -13.12
N ALA A 77 -0.89 -12.12 -12.39
CA ALA A 77 0.56 -12.31 -12.41
C ALA A 77 0.97 -13.67 -11.79
N ILE A 78 0.31 -14.08 -10.73
CA ILE A 78 0.54 -15.39 -10.09
C ILE A 78 0.21 -16.50 -11.09
N ASP A 79 -0.94 -16.43 -11.76
CA ASP A 79 -1.36 -17.43 -12.75
C ASP A 79 -0.32 -17.58 -13.88
N LEU A 80 0.19 -16.46 -14.40
CA LEU A 80 1.24 -16.45 -15.41
C LEU A 80 2.58 -17.03 -14.93
N CYS A 81 2.94 -16.80 -13.67
CA CYS A 81 4.21 -17.27 -13.10
C CYS A 81 4.15 -18.72 -12.58
N LEU A 82 2.94 -19.24 -12.34
CA LEU A 82 2.74 -20.54 -11.71
C LEU A 82 3.39 -21.72 -12.42
N PRO A 83 3.34 -21.84 -13.78
CA PRO A 83 4.03 -22.91 -14.49
C PRO A 83 5.55 -22.91 -14.27
N PHE A 84 6.16 -21.72 -14.26
CA PHE A 84 7.59 -21.57 -13.99
C PHE A 84 7.93 -21.95 -12.54
N PHE A 85 7.12 -21.51 -11.58
CA PHE A 85 7.27 -21.86 -10.19
C PHE A 85 7.16 -23.37 -9.94
N ASN A 86 6.18 -24.02 -10.56
CA ASN A 86 5.98 -25.46 -10.47
C ASN A 86 7.16 -26.25 -11.04
N SER A 87 7.75 -25.77 -12.15
CA SER A 87 8.92 -26.42 -12.75
C SER A 87 10.17 -26.37 -11.86
N ILE A 88 10.34 -25.32 -11.08
CA ILE A 88 11.48 -25.16 -10.15
C ILE A 88 11.27 -25.97 -8.86
N THR A 89 10.05 -25.92 -8.32
CA THR A 89 9.76 -26.54 -7.01
C THR A 89 9.42 -28.01 -7.09
N GLY A 90 9.15 -28.54 -8.29
CA GLY A 90 8.68 -29.90 -8.50
C GLY A 90 7.27 -30.16 -7.93
N LYS A 91 6.54 -29.09 -7.59
CA LYS A 91 5.16 -29.14 -7.06
C LYS A 91 4.17 -28.79 -8.16
N ASN A 92 2.94 -29.23 -8.04
CA ASN A 92 1.83 -28.90 -8.91
C ASN A 92 0.83 -28.05 -8.15
N PHE A 93 1.04 -26.73 -8.16
CA PHE A 93 0.06 -25.78 -7.65
C PHE A 93 -0.83 -25.35 -8.83
N ASP A 94 -2.13 -25.36 -8.61
CA ASP A 94 -3.13 -24.91 -9.58
C ASP A 94 -3.99 -23.81 -8.98
N LEU A 95 -4.16 -22.72 -9.70
CA LEU A 95 -5.12 -21.67 -9.42
C LEU A 95 -6.46 -22.04 -10.05
N THR A 96 -7.16 -23.01 -9.47
CA THR A 96 -8.52 -23.38 -9.87
C THR A 96 -9.53 -22.38 -9.29
N PHE A 97 -10.66 -22.22 -9.96
CA PHE A 97 -11.77 -21.37 -9.49
C PHE A 97 -12.19 -21.69 -8.05
N ASN A 98 -12.16 -22.96 -7.67
CA ASN A 98 -12.49 -23.40 -6.30
C ASN A 98 -11.44 -22.90 -5.30
N THR A 99 -10.15 -23.02 -5.63
CA THR A 99 -9.03 -22.56 -4.79
C THR A 99 -9.08 -21.05 -4.61
N ILE A 100 -9.31 -20.30 -5.70
CA ILE A 100 -9.47 -18.84 -5.64
C ILE A 100 -10.67 -18.48 -4.79
N GLY A 101 -11.82 -19.16 -4.96
CA GLY A 101 -13.05 -18.91 -4.21
C GLY A 101 -12.91 -19.11 -2.71
N GLU A 102 -12.15 -20.11 -2.29
CA GLU A 102 -11.87 -20.39 -0.88
C GLU A 102 -11.04 -19.28 -0.22
N TYR A 103 -10.02 -18.76 -0.90
CA TYR A 103 -9.15 -17.71 -0.36
C TYR A 103 -9.64 -16.28 -0.66
N MET A 104 -10.62 -16.09 -1.54
CA MET A 104 -11.13 -14.78 -1.94
C MET A 104 -11.59 -13.91 -0.76
N PRO A 105 -12.35 -14.42 0.24
CA PRO A 105 -12.75 -13.59 1.37
C PRO A 105 -11.58 -13.04 2.18
N SER A 106 -10.55 -13.85 2.41
CA SER A 106 -9.36 -13.44 3.15
C SER A 106 -8.51 -12.47 2.34
N LEU A 107 -8.35 -12.69 1.03
CA LEU A 107 -7.66 -11.78 0.13
C LEU A 107 -8.37 -10.41 0.06
N LEU A 108 -9.68 -10.40 -0.07
CA LEU A 108 -10.47 -9.17 -0.04
C LEU A 108 -10.33 -8.43 1.28
N LEU A 109 -10.43 -9.13 2.40
CA LEU A 109 -10.28 -8.53 3.73
C LEU A 109 -8.91 -7.88 3.89
N ILE A 110 -7.84 -8.59 3.56
CA ILE A 110 -6.47 -8.07 3.64
C ILE A 110 -6.30 -6.86 2.70
N THR A 111 -6.79 -6.95 1.48
CA THR A 111 -6.71 -5.87 0.49
C THR A 111 -7.43 -4.62 0.96
N LEU A 112 -8.64 -4.76 1.50
CA LEU A 112 -9.42 -3.64 2.03
C LEU A 112 -8.74 -3.02 3.26
N LEU A 113 -8.18 -3.83 4.16
CA LEU A 113 -7.45 -3.34 5.32
C LEU A 113 -6.20 -2.54 4.91
N ILE A 114 -5.41 -3.07 3.98
CA ILE A 114 -4.22 -2.38 3.47
C ILE A 114 -4.60 -1.08 2.76
N GLY A 115 -5.61 -1.11 1.91
CA GLY A 115 -6.11 0.06 1.20
C GLY A 115 -6.62 1.14 2.14
N ALA A 116 -7.35 0.77 3.19
CA ALA A 116 -7.84 1.68 4.21
C ALA A 116 -6.69 2.29 5.04
N ILE A 117 -5.74 1.48 5.49
CA ILE A 117 -4.58 1.94 6.29
C ILE A 117 -3.69 2.86 5.44
N ALA A 118 -3.29 2.41 4.25
CA ALA A 118 -2.42 3.19 3.37
C ALA A 118 -3.08 4.48 2.87
N GLY A 119 -4.39 4.46 2.61
CA GLY A 119 -5.19 5.61 2.19
C GLY A 119 -5.52 6.59 3.31
N SER A 120 -5.57 6.14 4.57
CA SER A 120 -5.91 6.98 5.71
C SER A 120 -4.93 8.14 5.87
N TYR A 121 -3.64 7.86 5.84
CA TYR A 121 -2.63 8.88 6.05
C TYR A 121 -2.74 10.04 5.04
N PRO A 122 -2.71 9.82 3.72
CA PRO A 122 -2.87 10.91 2.76
C PRO A 122 -4.25 11.58 2.85
N ALA A 123 -5.32 10.84 3.14
CA ALA A 123 -6.66 11.38 3.29
C ALA A 123 -6.74 12.42 4.43
N PHE A 124 -6.26 12.07 5.60
CA PHE A 124 -6.24 12.99 6.75
C PHE A 124 -5.24 14.13 6.56
N TYR A 125 -4.07 13.83 6.03
CA TYR A 125 -3.02 14.81 5.81
C TYR A 125 -3.43 15.90 4.82
N LEU A 126 -3.92 15.51 3.63
CA LEU A 126 -4.33 16.43 2.58
C LEU A 126 -5.56 17.26 2.98
N THR A 127 -6.48 16.68 3.73
CA THR A 127 -7.68 17.40 4.18
C THR A 127 -7.45 18.29 5.40
N ALA A 128 -6.28 18.25 6.03
CA ALA A 128 -5.94 19.16 7.14
C ALA A 128 -5.55 20.57 6.67
N PHE A 129 -5.21 20.78 5.40
CA PHE A 129 -4.80 22.09 4.89
C PHE A 129 -5.93 23.13 4.98
N LYS A 130 -5.58 24.34 5.44
CA LYS A 130 -6.46 25.49 5.46
C LYS A 130 -6.47 26.17 4.09
N PRO A 131 -7.64 26.49 3.51
CA PRO A 131 -7.74 27.13 2.20
C PRO A 131 -6.97 28.44 2.11
N SER A 132 -6.97 29.25 3.18
CA SER A 132 -6.28 30.53 3.23
C SER A 132 -4.75 30.44 3.11
N GLU A 133 -4.16 29.36 3.57
CA GLU A 133 -2.70 29.11 3.51
C GLU A 133 -2.30 28.63 2.12
N VAL A 134 -3.16 27.83 1.51
CA VAL A 134 -2.93 27.24 0.20
C VAL A 134 -3.04 28.30 -0.91
N LEU A 135 -4.04 29.18 -0.85
CA LEU A 135 -4.26 30.24 -1.83
C LEU A 135 -3.22 31.36 -1.75
N LYS A 136 -2.67 31.65 -0.58
CA LYS A 136 -1.59 32.62 -0.40
C LYS A 136 -0.20 32.11 -0.81
N GLY A 137 -0.11 30.94 -1.41
CA GLY A 137 1.17 30.34 -1.82
C GLY A 137 2.10 29.97 -0.65
N LYS A 138 1.66 30.19 0.58
CA LYS A 138 2.37 29.80 1.80
C LYS A 138 2.09 28.33 2.14
N ILE A 139 2.34 27.43 1.18
CA ILE A 139 2.40 25.99 1.49
C ILE A 139 3.71 25.75 2.24
N ARG A 140 3.85 26.47 3.35
CA ARG A 140 4.93 26.25 4.32
C ARG A 140 4.51 25.07 5.17
N SER A 141 5.06 23.93 4.93
CA SER A 141 5.12 22.86 5.91
C SER A 141 4.37 21.55 5.70
N GLY A 142 3.85 21.27 4.55
CA GLY A 142 3.68 19.85 4.24
C GLY A 142 5.00 19.08 4.31
N PHE A 143 6.12 19.79 4.18
CA PHE A 143 7.48 19.26 4.20
C PHE A 143 8.11 19.11 5.60
N LYS A 144 7.46 19.51 6.68
CA LYS A 144 8.02 19.33 8.02
C LYS A 144 8.12 17.84 8.43
N ASN A 145 7.38 16.97 7.74
CA ASN A 145 7.48 15.51 7.90
C ASN A 145 8.43 14.83 6.90
N SER A 146 9.35 15.58 6.28
CA SER A 146 10.42 14.95 5.46
C SER A 146 11.25 13.96 6.29
N LYS A 147 11.37 14.20 7.60
CA LYS A 147 12.04 13.27 8.52
C LYS A 147 11.33 11.91 8.60
N LEU A 148 10.02 11.93 8.72
CA LEU A 148 9.22 10.69 8.79
C LEU A 148 9.30 9.91 7.47
N ARG A 149 9.14 10.61 6.35
CA ARG A 149 9.31 10.01 5.02
C ARG A 149 10.71 9.45 4.80
N ASN A 150 11.75 10.21 5.13
CA ASN A 150 13.12 9.77 4.99
C ASN A 150 13.44 8.59 5.91
N SER A 151 12.92 8.59 7.14
CA SER A 151 13.04 7.46 8.06
C SER A 151 12.37 6.20 7.52
N LEU A 152 11.17 6.32 6.94
CA LEU A 152 10.47 5.19 6.31
C LEU A 152 11.24 4.63 5.10
N VAL A 153 11.84 5.49 4.30
CA VAL A 153 12.68 5.07 3.15
C VAL A 153 13.94 4.36 3.64
N VAL A 154 14.62 4.90 4.66
CA VAL A 154 15.80 4.24 5.26
C VAL A 154 15.42 2.86 5.80
N PHE A 155 14.32 2.78 6.54
CA PHE A 155 13.80 1.52 7.05
C PHE A 155 13.53 0.50 5.93
N GLN A 156 12.91 0.94 4.82
CA GLN A 156 12.67 0.10 3.65
C GLN A 156 13.98 -0.45 3.05
N PHE A 157 15.02 0.39 2.91
CA PHE A 157 16.32 -0.06 2.39
C PHE A 157 17.02 -1.03 3.34
N VAL A 158 16.98 -0.76 4.65
CA VAL A 158 17.56 -1.67 5.65
C VAL A 158 16.92 -3.05 5.55
N PHE A 159 15.59 -3.11 5.48
CA PHE A 159 14.90 -4.39 5.32
C PHE A 159 15.22 -5.10 4.02
N ALA A 160 15.21 -4.38 2.89
CA ALA A 160 15.54 -4.96 1.59
C ALA A 160 16.97 -5.57 1.59
N ILE A 161 17.95 -4.84 2.14
CA ILE A 161 19.33 -5.32 2.25
C ILE A 161 19.41 -6.53 3.19
N THR A 162 18.71 -6.49 4.33
CA THR A 162 18.67 -7.62 5.27
C THR A 162 18.10 -8.86 4.62
N LEU A 163 17.01 -8.75 3.84
CA LEU A 163 16.44 -9.88 3.11
C LEU A 163 17.40 -10.45 2.07
N ILE A 164 18.11 -9.58 1.33
CA ILE A 164 19.11 -10.01 0.36
C ILE A 164 20.24 -10.80 1.05
N ILE A 165 20.77 -10.26 2.16
CA ILE A 165 21.83 -10.94 2.92
C ILE A 165 21.34 -12.27 3.51
N ALA A 166 20.10 -12.33 3.98
CA ALA A 166 19.52 -13.54 4.55
C ALA A 166 19.22 -14.64 3.50
N THR A 167 19.24 -14.30 2.21
CA THR A 167 18.95 -15.22 1.10
C THR A 167 20.22 -15.78 0.46
N ILE A 168 21.38 -15.17 0.72
CA ILE A 168 22.71 -15.63 0.27
C ILE A 168 23.31 -16.60 1.27
#